data_fa84e58d65d3f0be620116ad4f054fa7
#
_entry.id   fa84e58d65d3f0be620116ad4f054fa7
#
_cell.length_a   1.000
_cell.length_b   1.000
_cell.length_c   1.000
_cell.angle_alpha   90.00
_cell.angle_beta   90.00
_cell.angle_gamma   90.00
#
_symmetry.space_group_name_H-M   'P 1'
#
loop_
_entity.id
_entity.type
_entity.pdbx_description
1 polymer ?
#
loop_
_entity_poly.entity_id
_entity_poly.type
_entity_poly.pdbx_seq_one_letter_code
_entity_poly.pdbx_strand_id
1 'polypeptide(L)'
;VPEQAFACRSENCGCWKQNWRNAFGWPAGFHNDLMRLRARHDYFCSGRSEKFVIAHHLQKWEHVTMYSRKRRKKMATLNFNQDQCILCGQCVEKCPFGALEILDNKIEINASCKMCKLCVKSCPVQAVSLVEDEVKQTVDKDAWKGVMVFVEQEESGIHPVAFELIGKARELAAKINHPVYAVLIGGGQAKEQAQTLLEYGVDKVYVYAHEALAHFRGDVYTNIMEDCIKTVKPTVVLVGATSLGRSLAPACATRFRTGLTADCTVLDMKENTDLVQIRPAFGGNIMAQIITTNTRPQFATVRYKVMNVAEKTEPNGEVVTCEVTDEMLESGMEVISTEIVEKIKGIEEEDVLVVAGRGVKKQEDLGLLQELADALGGQLATTRPLVEKGWNDVTKQIGLSGRTVKPKLIITCGVSGAVQFAAGMD
;
A
#
# COMPACT_ATOMS: atom_id res chain seq x y z
N VAL A 1 -18.73 23.04 -31.59
CA VAL A 1 -19.29 21.76 -32.09
C VAL A 1 -20.07 21.15 -30.94
N PRO A 2 -21.35 20.79 -31.12
CA PRO A 2 -22.28 20.60 -29.99
C PRO A 2 -22.12 19.26 -29.26
N GLU A 3 -22.41 19.35 -27.96
CA GLU A 3 -22.64 18.22 -27.04
C GLU A 3 -23.77 17.30 -27.50
N GLN A 4 -23.47 16.02 -27.66
CA GLN A 4 -24.48 14.98 -27.61
C GLN A 4 -24.00 13.90 -26.65
N ALA A 5 -24.62 13.90 -25.47
CA ALA A 5 -24.48 12.84 -24.48
C ALA A 5 -25.33 11.63 -24.92
N PHE A 6 -24.69 10.51 -25.25
CA PHE A 6 -25.35 9.23 -25.41
C PHE A 6 -25.24 8.40 -24.15
N ALA A 7 -26.33 8.28 -23.42
CA ALA A 7 -26.51 7.30 -22.36
C ALA A 7 -27.04 5.99 -22.95
N CYS A 8 -26.25 4.93 -22.93
CA CYS A 8 -26.72 3.58 -23.28
C CYS A 8 -26.84 2.74 -22.01
N ARG A 9 -28.07 2.38 -21.66
CA ARG A 9 -28.39 1.45 -20.56
C ARG A 9 -28.57 0.05 -21.16
N SER A 10 -27.52 -0.73 -21.35
CA SER A 10 -27.56 -2.20 -21.34
C SER A 10 -26.16 -2.79 -21.55
N GLU A 11 -25.85 -3.83 -20.83
CA GLU A 11 -24.53 -4.49 -20.76
C GLU A 11 -24.15 -5.31 -22.02
N ASN A 12 -24.98 -5.29 -23.10
CA ASN A 12 -24.78 -6.14 -24.28
C ASN A 12 -24.76 -5.39 -25.62
N CYS A 13 -24.26 -4.16 -25.68
CA CYS A 13 -24.23 -3.44 -26.96
C CYS A 13 -22.86 -3.59 -27.65
N GLY A 14 -22.81 -4.42 -28.71
CA GLY A 14 -21.63 -4.66 -29.55
C GLY A 14 -21.10 -3.46 -30.35
N CYS A 15 -21.82 -2.32 -30.35
CA CYS A 15 -21.42 -1.09 -31.07
C CYS A 15 -20.29 -0.31 -30.42
N TRP A 16 -19.93 -0.59 -29.16
CA TRP A 16 -18.80 0.09 -28.46
C TRP A 16 -17.43 -0.31 -29.00
N LYS A 17 -17.28 -1.54 -29.50
CA LYS A 17 -15.97 -2.05 -29.93
C LYS A 17 -15.52 -1.48 -31.29
N GLN A 18 -16.45 -1.07 -32.14
CA GLN A 18 -16.14 -0.64 -33.51
C GLN A 18 -15.83 0.86 -33.62
N ASN A 19 -16.46 1.71 -32.83
CA ASN A 19 -16.34 3.17 -32.97
C ASN A 19 -15.03 3.76 -32.39
N TRP A 20 -14.41 3.11 -31.41
CA TRP A 20 -13.15 3.59 -30.84
C TRP A 20 -11.93 3.32 -31.73
N ARG A 21 -11.96 2.27 -32.56
CA ARG A 21 -10.87 1.96 -33.49
C ARG A 21 -10.72 3.02 -34.59
N ASN A 22 -11.82 3.59 -35.04
CA ASN A 22 -11.83 4.53 -36.13
C ASN A 22 -11.53 5.98 -35.71
N ALA A 23 -11.67 6.31 -34.43
CA ALA A 23 -11.47 7.66 -33.94
C ALA A 23 -10.00 7.99 -33.56
N PHE A 24 -9.19 6.98 -33.20
CA PHE A 24 -7.86 7.24 -32.60
C PHE A 24 -6.69 6.42 -33.14
N GLY A 25 -6.85 5.59 -34.17
CA GLY A 25 -5.74 4.93 -34.89
C GLY A 25 -4.77 4.07 -34.04
N TRP A 26 -5.24 3.42 -32.97
CA TRP A 26 -4.40 2.71 -32.02
C TRP A 26 -4.08 1.26 -32.43
N PRO A 27 -2.84 0.77 -32.22
CA PRO A 27 -2.44 -0.59 -32.56
C PRO A 27 -3.08 -1.64 -31.66
N ALA A 28 -3.29 -2.83 -32.18
CA ALA A 28 -4.13 -3.92 -31.64
C ALA A 28 -3.73 -4.51 -30.26
N GLY A 29 -2.59 -4.09 -29.68
CA GLY A 29 -2.10 -4.57 -28.36
C GLY A 29 -2.56 -3.76 -27.13
N PHE A 30 -3.04 -2.54 -27.35
CA PHE A 30 -3.29 -1.59 -26.24
C PHE A 30 -4.59 -1.87 -25.47
N HIS A 31 -5.48 -2.64 -26.03
CA HIS A 31 -6.82 -2.89 -25.47
C HIS A 31 -6.83 -3.82 -24.23
N ASN A 32 -5.88 -4.75 -24.16
CA ASN A 32 -5.81 -5.70 -23.04
C ASN A 32 -5.27 -5.10 -21.74
N ASP A 33 -4.45 -4.07 -21.83
CA ASP A 33 -3.86 -3.43 -20.63
C ASP A 33 -4.82 -2.41 -20.02
N LEU A 34 -5.63 -1.73 -20.82
CA LEU A 34 -6.69 -0.84 -20.32
C LEU A 34 -7.82 -1.62 -19.62
N MET A 35 -8.17 -2.81 -20.11
CA MET A 35 -9.17 -3.67 -19.47
C MET A 35 -8.65 -4.27 -18.15
N ARG A 36 -7.33 -4.52 -18.02
CA ARG A 36 -6.73 -4.97 -16.76
C ARG A 36 -6.67 -3.85 -15.71
N LEU A 37 -6.53 -2.61 -16.13
CA LEU A 37 -6.61 -1.44 -15.23
C LEU A 37 -8.06 -1.19 -14.78
N ARG A 38 -9.04 -1.35 -15.66
CA ARG A 38 -10.48 -1.19 -15.35
C ARG A 38 -10.98 -2.27 -14.38
N ALA A 39 -10.56 -3.52 -14.54
CA ALA A 39 -10.92 -4.60 -13.63
C ALA A 39 -10.35 -4.43 -12.20
N ARG A 40 -9.36 -3.56 -12.00
CA ARG A 40 -8.86 -3.18 -10.66
C ARG A 40 -9.56 -1.95 -10.08
N HIS A 41 -10.22 -1.13 -10.92
CA HIS A 41 -10.92 0.08 -10.47
C HIS A 41 -12.39 -0.18 -10.09
N ASP A 42 -13.02 -1.20 -10.67
CA ASP A 42 -14.43 -1.51 -10.40
C ASP A 42 -14.70 -2.08 -8.99
N TYR A 43 -13.63 -2.28 -8.19
CA TYR A 43 -13.76 -2.67 -6.78
C TYR A 43 -13.98 -1.48 -5.81
N PHE A 44 -14.00 -0.23 -6.32
CA PHE A 44 -14.07 0.97 -5.46
C PHE A 44 -15.27 1.89 -5.69
N CYS A 45 -16.16 1.55 -6.60
CA CYS A 45 -17.34 2.39 -6.87
C CYS A 45 -18.64 1.61 -6.67
N SER A 46 -19.08 1.50 -5.42
CA SER A 46 -20.49 1.24 -5.11
C SER A 46 -21.09 2.48 -4.45
N GLY A 47 -21.88 3.22 -5.21
CA GLY A 47 -22.88 4.13 -4.68
C GLY A 47 -22.60 5.62 -4.82
N ARG A 48 -23.08 6.16 -5.88
CA ARG A 48 -23.70 7.44 -6.22
C ARG A 48 -23.11 8.09 -7.47
N SER A 49 -24.03 8.46 -8.34
CA SER A 49 -23.77 9.12 -9.61
C SER A 49 -23.10 10.49 -9.40
N GLU A 50 -21.84 10.60 -9.77
CA GLU A 50 -21.24 11.88 -10.07
C GLU A 50 -20.48 11.79 -11.40
N LYS A 51 -20.77 12.80 -12.23
CA LYS A 51 -20.20 12.96 -13.57
C LYS A 51 -18.73 13.34 -13.45
N PHE A 52 -17.80 12.42 -13.75
CA PHE A 52 -16.42 12.79 -13.97
C PHE A 52 -16.27 13.43 -15.35
N VAL A 53 -16.01 14.73 -15.37
CA VAL A 53 -15.54 15.44 -16.56
C VAL A 53 -14.04 15.21 -16.66
N ILE A 54 -13.61 14.30 -17.52
CA ILE A 54 -12.20 14.21 -17.93
C ILE A 54 -12.00 15.24 -19.06
N ALA A 55 -11.60 16.45 -18.70
CA ALA A 55 -11.18 17.46 -19.65
C ALA A 55 -9.69 17.75 -19.49
N HIS A 56 -8.97 17.53 -20.57
CA HIS A 56 -7.66 18.11 -20.92
C HIS A 56 -6.48 17.95 -19.94
N HIS A 57 -5.62 16.94 -20.21
CA HIS A 57 -4.16 17.10 -20.22
C HIS A 57 -3.47 15.87 -20.85
N LEU A 58 -3.74 15.58 -22.12
CA LEU A 58 -3.03 14.52 -22.87
C LEU A 58 -1.54 14.85 -23.17
N GLN A 59 -1.12 16.10 -23.03
CA GLN A 59 0.28 16.50 -23.31
C GLN A 59 1.28 16.15 -22.19
N LYS A 60 0.85 15.92 -20.94
CA LYS A 60 1.76 15.55 -19.83
C LYS A 60 2.03 14.04 -19.73
N TRP A 61 1.27 13.19 -20.41
CA TRP A 61 1.48 11.73 -20.36
C TRP A 61 2.72 11.24 -21.11
N GLU A 62 3.21 11.97 -22.10
CA GLU A 62 4.46 11.63 -22.77
C GLU A 62 5.68 11.76 -21.84
N HIS A 63 5.66 12.69 -20.89
CA HIS A 63 6.72 12.83 -19.88
C HIS A 63 6.75 11.69 -18.86
N VAL A 64 5.59 11.19 -18.44
CA VAL A 64 5.50 10.06 -17.48
C VAL A 64 5.96 8.76 -18.13
N THR A 65 5.62 8.52 -19.40
CA THR A 65 6.09 7.33 -20.13
C THR A 65 7.56 7.40 -20.49
N MET A 66 8.11 8.59 -20.75
CA MET A 66 9.56 8.78 -20.96
C MET A 66 10.38 8.62 -19.69
N TYR A 67 9.84 9.04 -18.52
CA TYR A 67 10.51 8.85 -17.23
C TYR A 67 10.60 7.36 -16.84
N SER A 68 9.60 6.55 -17.19
CA SER A 68 9.62 5.11 -16.96
C SER A 68 10.56 4.36 -17.90
N ARG A 69 10.76 4.85 -19.14
CA ARG A 69 11.68 4.23 -20.11
C ARG A 69 13.17 4.48 -19.83
N LYS A 70 13.55 5.59 -19.21
CA LYS A 70 14.98 5.92 -18.95
C LYS A 70 15.58 5.24 -17.71
N ARG A 71 14.81 4.52 -16.88
CA ARG A 71 15.28 3.93 -15.62
C ARG A 71 14.98 2.44 -15.43
N ARG A 72 14.79 1.66 -16.49
CA ARG A 72 14.94 0.20 -16.36
C ARG A 72 16.41 -0.13 -16.14
N LYS A 73 16.91 0.02 -14.91
CA LYS A 73 18.15 -0.67 -14.52
C LYS A 73 17.87 -2.17 -14.57
N LYS A 74 18.69 -2.83 -15.33
CA LYS A 74 18.62 -4.22 -15.75
C LYS A 74 18.46 -5.15 -14.53
N MET A 75 17.34 -5.85 -14.48
CA MET A 75 17.26 -7.14 -13.80
C MET A 75 18.23 -8.10 -14.52
N ALA A 76 18.65 -9.17 -13.85
CA ALA A 76 19.50 -10.19 -14.47
C ALA A 76 19.07 -10.45 -15.91
N THR A 77 19.99 -10.31 -16.84
CA THR A 77 19.71 -10.49 -18.26
C THR A 77 20.61 -11.59 -18.81
N LEU A 78 20.05 -12.40 -19.71
CA LEU A 78 20.87 -13.31 -20.49
C LEU A 78 21.69 -12.48 -21.49
N ASN A 79 22.99 -12.64 -21.46
CA ASN A 79 23.89 -12.08 -22.43
C ASN A 79 24.32 -13.15 -23.42
N PHE A 80 24.15 -12.86 -24.71
CA PHE A 80 24.60 -13.71 -25.80
C PHE A 80 25.87 -13.08 -26.41
N ASN A 81 27.01 -13.72 -26.21
CA ASN A 81 28.23 -13.34 -26.89
C ASN A 81 28.11 -13.79 -28.36
N GLN A 82 27.76 -12.84 -29.23
CA GLN A 82 27.52 -13.12 -30.65
C GLN A 82 28.80 -13.59 -31.39
N ASP A 83 29.97 -13.16 -30.91
CA ASP A 83 31.27 -13.52 -31.51
C ASP A 83 31.65 -14.99 -31.22
N GLN A 84 31.18 -15.52 -30.09
CA GLN A 84 31.38 -16.94 -29.71
C GLN A 84 30.24 -17.84 -30.19
N CYS A 85 29.13 -17.26 -30.58
CA CYS A 85 27.94 -18.00 -30.98
C CYS A 85 28.12 -18.63 -32.36
N ILE A 86 28.07 -19.94 -32.44
CA ILE A 86 28.12 -20.69 -33.70
C ILE A 86 26.76 -20.89 -34.37
N LEU A 87 25.71 -20.22 -33.87
CA LEU A 87 24.33 -20.27 -34.37
C LEU A 87 23.75 -21.69 -34.49
N CYS A 88 24.17 -22.63 -33.63
CA CYS A 88 23.73 -24.02 -33.68
C CYS A 88 22.27 -24.28 -33.34
N GLY A 89 21.51 -23.26 -32.87
CA GLY A 89 20.08 -23.32 -32.57
C GLY A 89 19.69 -24.11 -31.31
N GLN A 90 20.62 -24.78 -30.62
CA GLN A 90 20.29 -25.61 -29.45
C GLN A 90 19.60 -24.84 -28.31
N CYS A 91 19.97 -23.59 -28.10
CA CYS A 91 19.33 -22.72 -27.09
C CYS A 91 17.89 -22.38 -27.46
N VAL A 92 17.59 -22.22 -28.75
CA VAL A 92 16.25 -21.94 -29.29
C VAL A 92 15.39 -23.21 -29.17
N GLU A 93 15.85 -24.35 -29.59
CA GLU A 93 15.12 -25.62 -29.55
C GLU A 93 14.80 -26.07 -28.11
N LYS A 94 15.72 -25.85 -27.18
CA LYS A 94 15.52 -26.22 -25.77
C LYS A 94 14.78 -25.19 -24.95
N CYS A 95 14.36 -24.07 -25.56
CA CYS A 95 13.60 -23.05 -24.85
C CYS A 95 12.10 -23.45 -24.73
N PRO A 96 11.59 -23.84 -23.54
CA PRO A 96 10.20 -24.31 -23.41
C PRO A 96 9.19 -23.17 -23.55
N PHE A 97 9.65 -21.91 -23.62
CA PHE A 97 8.79 -20.73 -23.72
C PHE A 97 8.84 -20.07 -25.11
N GLY A 98 9.58 -20.64 -26.08
CA GLY A 98 9.76 -20.02 -27.38
C GLY A 98 10.31 -18.59 -27.31
N ALA A 99 11.16 -18.31 -26.33
CA ALA A 99 11.61 -16.96 -26.02
C ALA A 99 12.88 -16.55 -26.76
N LEU A 100 13.47 -17.44 -27.56
CA LEU A 100 14.71 -17.21 -28.30
C LEU A 100 14.48 -17.43 -29.77
N GLU A 101 14.96 -16.51 -30.59
CA GLU A 101 14.82 -16.54 -32.04
C GLU A 101 16.18 -16.19 -32.69
N ILE A 102 16.44 -16.73 -33.87
CA ILE A 102 17.60 -16.36 -34.69
C ILE A 102 17.12 -15.37 -35.72
N LEU A 103 17.51 -14.13 -35.57
CA LEU A 103 17.22 -13.02 -36.49
C LEU A 103 18.53 -12.39 -36.94
N ASP A 104 18.70 -12.14 -38.22
CA ASP A 104 19.87 -11.49 -38.81
C ASP A 104 21.22 -12.05 -38.31
N ASN A 105 21.33 -13.40 -38.26
CA ASN A 105 22.51 -14.11 -37.73
C ASN A 105 22.86 -13.76 -36.26
N LYS A 106 21.86 -13.41 -35.46
CA LYS A 106 21.99 -13.16 -34.03
C LYS A 106 20.92 -13.87 -33.25
N ILE A 107 21.23 -14.22 -32.00
CA ILE A 107 20.21 -14.72 -31.07
C ILE A 107 19.55 -13.54 -30.38
N GLU A 108 18.24 -13.42 -30.55
CA GLU A 108 17.41 -12.41 -29.86
C GLU A 108 16.47 -13.04 -28.83
N ILE A 109 16.18 -12.26 -27.77
CA ILE A 109 15.30 -12.67 -26.67
C ILE A 109 14.02 -11.86 -26.75
N ASN A 110 12.89 -12.55 -26.83
CA ASN A 110 11.58 -11.89 -26.76
C ASN A 110 11.02 -11.83 -25.33
N ALA A 111 9.89 -11.15 -25.15
CA ALA A 111 9.24 -10.91 -23.85
C ALA A 111 8.72 -12.19 -23.14
N SER A 112 8.74 -13.35 -23.80
CA SER A 112 8.28 -14.62 -23.23
C SER A 112 9.34 -15.28 -22.33
N CYS A 113 10.56 -14.73 -22.24
CA CYS A 113 11.65 -15.29 -21.44
C CYS A 113 11.29 -15.29 -19.94
N LYS A 114 11.36 -16.48 -19.33
CA LYS A 114 11.14 -16.69 -17.90
C LYS A 114 12.42 -16.84 -17.09
N MET A 115 13.59 -16.53 -17.68
CA MET A 115 14.90 -16.62 -17.02
C MET A 115 15.19 -18.01 -16.41
N CYS A 116 14.73 -19.09 -17.04
CA CYS A 116 14.87 -20.46 -16.54
C CYS A 116 16.30 -21.03 -16.65
N LYS A 117 17.22 -20.32 -17.29
CA LYS A 117 18.65 -20.65 -17.46
C LYS A 117 18.93 -21.94 -18.26
N LEU A 118 17.93 -22.54 -18.91
CA LEU A 118 18.13 -23.76 -19.72
C LEU A 118 19.05 -23.50 -20.92
N CYS A 119 18.92 -22.36 -21.59
CA CYS A 119 19.77 -21.95 -22.71
C CYS A 119 21.25 -21.81 -22.30
N VAL A 120 21.53 -21.34 -21.07
CA VAL A 120 22.90 -21.24 -20.54
C VAL A 120 23.51 -22.63 -20.40
N LYS A 121 22.76 -23.60 -19.87
CA LYS A 121 23.23 -24.98 -19.67
C LYS A 121 23.37 -25.78 -20.98
N SER A 122 22.60 -25.41 -22.00
CA SER A 122 22.57 -26.17 -23.27
C SER A 122 23.51 -25.60 -24.32
N CYS A 123 24.19 -24.48 -24.09
CA CYS A 123 25.10 -23.89 -25.06
C CYS A 123 26.45 -24.63 -25.06
N PRO A 124 26.85 -25.32 -26.17
CA PRO A 124 28.08 -26.13 -26.22
C PRO A 124 29.33 -25.24 -26.20
N VAL A 125 29.23 -24.02 -26.69
CA VAL A 125 30.35 -23.04 -26.76
C VAL A 125 30.29 -22.01 -25.66
N GLN A 126 29.35 -22.13 -24.67
CA GLN A 126 29.18 -21.22 -23.56
C GLN A 126 28.99 -19.73 -23.97
N ALA A 127 28.46 -19.49 -25.16
CA ALA A 127 28.17 -18.16 -25.67
C ALA A 127 27.00 -17.47 -24.93
N VAL A 128 26.25 -18.18 -24.11
CA VAL A 128 25.13 -17.67 -23.32
C VAL A 128 25.57 -17.59 -21.87
N SER A 129 25.60 -16.38 -21.34
CA SER A 129 25.92 -16.11 -19.92
C SER A 129 24.77 -15.38 -19.24
N LEU A 130 24.65 -15.57 -17.94
CA LEU A 130 23.79 -14.79 -17.09
C LEU A 130 24.59 -13.58 -16.58
N VAL A 131 24.24 -12.40 -17.00
CA VAL A 131 24.76 -11.17 -16.38
C VAL A 131 23.86 -10.91 -15.18
N GLU A 132 24.27 -11.39 -14.03
CA GLU A 132 23.74 -10.92 -12.76
C GLU A 132 24.43 -9.57 -12.51
N ASP A 133 23.69 -8.49 -12.65
CA ASP A 133 24.16 -7.21 -12.12
C ASP A 133 24.30 -7.39 -10.60
N GLU A 134 25.44 -7.82 -10.16
CA GLU A 134 25.84 -7.78 -8.75
C GLU A 134 26.01 -6.32 -8.30
N VAL A 135 24.91 -5.61 -8.23
CA VAL A 135 24.85 -4.47 -7.32
C VAL A 135 24.15 -4.99 -6.06
N LYS A 136 24.82 -5.83 -5.30
CA LYS A 136 24.68 -5.81 -3.87
C LYS A 136 25.19 -4.44 -3.40
N GLN A 137 24.37 -3.41 -3.52
CA GLN A 137 24.52 -2.24 -2.65
C GLN A 137 24.21 -2.78 -1.24
N THR A 138 25.23 -3.26 -0.58
CA THR A 138 25.20 -3.46 0.88
C THR A 138 25.08 -2.07 1.45
N VAL A 139 23.90 -1.70 1.88
CA VAL A 139 23.67 -0.45 2.59
C VAL A 139 24.51 -0.50 3.85
N ASP A 140 25.30 0.51 4.10
CA ASP A 140 25.94 0.72 5.39
C ASP A 140 24.82 0.90 6.43
N LYS A 141 24.54 -0.15 7.21
CA LYS A 141 23.47 -0.19 8.19
C LYS A 141 23.76 0.76 9.37
N ASP A 142 25.01 1.00 9.66
CA ASP A 142 25.44 1.83 10.80
C ASP A 142 25.17 3.33 10.55
N ALA A 143 25.03 3.72 9.29
CA ALA A 143 24.62 5.07 8.90
C ALA A 143 23.11 5.35 9.14
N TRP A 144 22.31 4.31 9.46
CA TRP A 144 20.86 4.41 9.65
C TRP A 144 20.51 4.06 11.09
N LYS A 145 19.97 5.04 11.84
CA LYS A 145 19.66 4.87 13.25
C LYS A 145 18.26 5.42 13.58
N GLY A 146 17.56 4.70 14.43
CA GLY A 146 16.24 5.08 14.94
C GLY A 146 15.07 4.35 14.27
N VAL A 147 13.97 4.27 15.01
CA VAL A 147 12.67 3.78 14.54
C VAL A 147 11.76 4.98 14.44
N MET A 148 11.33 5.30 13.22
CA MET A 148 10.48 6.45 12.92
C MET A 148 9.03 6.01 12.75
N VAL A 149 8.12 6.77 13.34
CA VAL A 149 6.66 6.62 13.19
C VAL A 149 6.13 7.79 12.38
N PHE A 150 5.40 7.51 11.31
CA PHE A 150 4.59 8.52 10.64
C PHE A 150 3.31 8.73 11.45
N VAL A 151 3.09 9.97 11.90
CA VAL A 151 1.94 10.36 12.70
C VAL A 151 0.85 10.89 11.79
N GLU A 152 -0.23 10.12 11.66
CA GLU A 152 -1.39 10.51 10.90
C GLU A 152 -2.26 11.47 11.70
N GLN A 153 -2.73 12.53 11.06
CA GLN A 153 -3.64 13.50 11.63
C GLN A 153 -5.05 13.32 11.07
N GLU A 154 -6.01 13.52 11.93
CA GLU A 154 -7.42 13.67 11.61
C GLU A 154 -7.90 15.06 12.09
N GLU A 155 -9.10 15.47 11.72
CA GLU A 155 -9.69 16.73 12.21
C GLU A 155 -9.82 16.80 13.74
N SER A 156 -10.05 15.64 14.37
CA SER A 156 -10.14 15.49 15.82
C SER A 156 -8.79 15.47 16.54
N GLY A 157 -7.67 15.48 15.81
CA GLY A 157 -6.33 15.39 16.36
C GLY A 157 -5.48 14.30 15.75
N ILE A 158 -4.64 13.67 16.57
CA ILE A 158 -3.78 12.56 16.13
C ILE A 158 -4.60 11.27 16.04
N HIS A 159 -4.51 10.57 14.91
CA HIS A 159 -5.16 9.27 14.74
C HIS A 159 -4.62 8.27 15.78
N PRO A 160 -5.49 7.52 16.49
CA PRO A 160 -5.08 6.60 17.57
C PRO A 160 -4.02 5.56 17.17
N VAL A 161 -3.95 5.15 15.89
CA VAL A 161 -2.92 4.24 15.39
C VAL A 161 -1.50 4.75 15.66
N ALA A 162 -1.28 6.06 15.68
CA ALA A 162 0.03 6.63 15.93
C ALA A 162 0.57 6.25 17.32
N PHE A 163 -0.28 6.25 18.34
CA PHE A 163 0.11 5.87 19.70
C PHE A 163 0.42 4.38 19.85
N GLU A 164 -0.29 3.52 19.09
CA GLU A 164 0.05 2.09 19.00
C GLU A 164 1.41 1.88 18.34
N LEU A 165 1.67 2.60 17.23
CA LEU A 165 2.94 2.52 16.52
C LEU A 165 4.11 3.05 17.35
N ILE A 166 3.90 4.09 18.16
CA ILE A 166 4.90 4.60 19.10
C ILE A 166 5.23 3.55 20.16
N GLY A 167 4.21 2.88 20.74
CA GLY A 167 4.42 1.76 21.67
C GLY A 167 5.27 0.66 21.05
N LYS A 168 4.96 0.27 19.84
CA LYS A 168 5.74 -0.74 19.11
C LYS A 168 7.12 -0.26 18.71
N ALA A 169 7.27 0.99 18.30
CA ALA A 169 8.56 1.60 17.97
C ALA A 169 9.52 1.58 19.18
N ARG A 170 9.02 1.90 20.38
CA ARG A 170 9.81 1.83 21.63
C ARG A 170 10.29 0.42 21.91
N GLU A 171 9.41 -0.58 21.78
CA GLU A 171 9.77 -2.00 21.93
C GLU A 171 10.89 -2.42 20.96
N LEU A 172 10.75 -2.06 19.68
CA LEU A 172 11.73 -2.38 18.64
C LEU A 172 13.05 -1.64 18.85
N ALA A 173 12.99 -0.36 19.16
CA ALA A 173 14.15 0.51 19.38
C ALA A 173 14.98 0.06 20.59
N ALA A 174 14.32 -0.38 21.67
CA ALA A 174 14.98 -0.90 22.86
C ALA A 174 15.87 -2.13 22.56
N LYS A 175 15.46 -3.01 21.61
CA LYS A 175 16.24 -4.20 21.25
C LYS A 175 17.57 -3.89 20.56
N ILE A 176 17.67 -2.74 19.91
CA ILE A 176 18.86 -2.32 19.14
C ILE A 176 19.52 -1.06 19.70
N ASN A 177 19.04 -0.57 20.84
CA ASN A 177 19.50 0.67 21.48
C ASN A 177 19.48 1.87 20.52
N HIS A 178 18.38 2.04 19.79
CA HIS A 178 18.15 3.16 18.88
C HIS A 178 17.09 4.11 19.43
N PRO A 179 17.10 5.40 19.03
CA PRO A 179 16.06 6.36 19.40
C PRO A 179 14.74 6.11 18.63
N VAL A 180 13.67 6.62 19.22
CA VAL A 180 12.33 6.64 18.61
C VAL A 180 12.07 8.03 18.06
N TYR A 181 11.69 8.09 16.78
CA TYR A 181 11.36 9.32 16.10
C TYR A 181 9.90 9.33 15.69
N ALA A 182 9.30 10.51 15.67
CA ALA A 182 7.99 10.74 15.04
C ALA A 182 8.13 11.80 13.96
N VAL A 183 7.37 11.66 12.89
CA VAL A 183 7.24 12.69 11.85
C VAL A 183 5.78 13.09 11.73
N LEU A 184 5.52 14.37 11.86
CA LEU A 184 4.20 14.98 11.85
C LEU A 184 4.14 16.01 10.72
N ILE A 185 3.23 15.80 9.76
CA ILE A 185 3.05 16.66 8.58
C ILE A 185 1.64 17.20 8.62
N GLY A 186 1.45 18.53 8.65
CA GLY A 186 0.12 19.09 8.70
C GLY A 186 0.03 20.59 8.67
N GLY A 187 -1.17 21.13 8.96
CA GLY A 187 -1.44 22.56 9.08
C GLY A 187 -0.92 23.18 10.40
N GLY A 188 -1.43 24.33 10.74
CA GLY A 188 -0.98 25.11 11.91
C GLY A 188 -1.05 24.39 13.25
N GLN A 189 -1.99 23.45 13.43
CA GLN A 189 -2.17 22.68 14.68
C GLN A 189 -1.09 21.62 14.92
N ALA A 190 -0.29 21.28 13.90
CA ALA A 190 0.72 20.23 13.99
C ALA A 190 1.75 20.48 15.11
N LYS A 191 2.10 21.73 15.39
CA LYS A 191 3.06 22.09 16.44
C LYS A 191 2.56 21.80 17.85
N GLU A 192 1.27 22.04 18.11
CA GLU A 192 0.67 21.77 19.42
C GLU A 192 0.52 20.26 19.63
N GLN A 193 0.12 19.54 18.60
CA GLN A 193 -0.02 18.09 18.65
C GLN A 193 1.33 17.38 18.86
N ALA A 194 2.43 17.95 18.38
CA ALA A 194 3.77 17.39 18.55
C ALA A 194 4.17 17.29 20.05
N GLN A 195 3.73 18.21 20.89
CA GLN A 195 4.01 18.17 22.32
C GLN A 195 3.39 16.95 23.00
N THR A 196 2.18 16.59 22.57
CA THR A 196 1.48 15.41 23.10
C THR A 196 2.26 14.12 22.82
N LEU A 197 2.96 14.02 21.68
CA LEU A 197 3.75 12.84 21.33
C LEU A 197 4.94 12.59 22.26
N LEU A 198 5.51 13.65 22.85
CA LEU A 198 6.60 13.53 23.79
C LEU A 198 6.20 12.80 25.08
N GLU A 199 4.93 12.91 25.49
CA GLU A 199 4.38 12.19 26.64
C GLU A 199 4.35 10.66 26.45
N TYR A 200 4.57 10.18 25.21
CA TYR A 200 4.56 8.74 24.90
C TYR A 200 5.97 8.17 24.69
N GLY A 201 7.01 8.92 25.05
CA GLY A 201 8.40 8.46 25.02
C GLY A 201 9.00 8.48 23.63
N VAL A 202 8.69 9.49 22.84
CA VAL A 202 9.34 9.81 21.57
C VAL A 202 10.55 10.72 21.86
N ASP A 203 11.72 10.38 21.36
CA ASP A 203 12.94 11.15 21.57
C ASP A 203 12.99 12.43 20.74
N LYS A 204 12.52 12.38 19.49
CA LYS A 204 12.42 13.56 18.62
C LYS A 204 11.16 13.50 17.74
N VAL A 205 10.46 14.63 17.69
CA VAL A 205 9.30 14.82 16.80
C VAL A 205 9.67 15.83 15.73
N TYR A 206 9.78 15.39 14.49
CA TYR A 206 10.03 16.23 13.33
C TYR A 206 8.69 16.77 12.81
N VAL A 207 8.52 18.09 12.82
CA VAL A 207 7.27 18.76 12.48
C VAL A 207 7.44 19.57 11.20
N TYR A 208 6.69 19.22 10.18
CA TYR A 208 6.51 19.98 8.95
C TYR A 208 5.13 20.64 8.98
N ALA A 209 5.08 21.91 9.36
CA ALA A 209 3.85 22.66 9.54
C ALA A 209 3.71 23.77 8.50
N HIS A 210 2.73 23.66 7.62
CA HIS A 210 2.41 24.66 6.60
C HIS A 210 0.91 24.58 6.23
N GLU A 211 0.27 25.71 5.92
CA GLU A 211 -1.16 25.73 5.57
C GLU A 211 -1.50 24.83 4.38
N ALA A 212 -0.63 24.77 3.37
CA ALA A 212 -0.80 23.90 2.21
C ALA A 212 -0.78 22.39 2.56
N LEU A 213 -0.39 22.03 3.79
CA LEU A 213 -0.34 20.65 4.29
C LEU A 213 -1.57 20.27 5.13
N ALA A 214 -2.53 21.16 5.25
CA ALA A 214 -3.77 20.91 6.00
C ALA A 214 -4.55 19.70 5.43
N HIS A 215 -4.45 19.48 4.12
CA HIS A 215 -5.08 18.34 3.44
C HIS A 215 -4.03 17.41 2.82
N PHE A 216 -4.30 16.12 2.94
CA PHE A 216 -3.40 15.09 2.39
C PHE A 216 -3.31 15.17 0.87
N ARG A 217 -2.09 15.36 0.36
CA ARG A 217 -1.72 15.19 -1.04
C ARG A 217 -0.56 14.21 -1.11
N GLY A 218 -0.78 13.07 -1.76
CA GLY A 218 0.16 11.95 -1.71
C GLY A 218 1.55 12.26 -2.26
N ASP A 219 1.66 13.11 -3.28
CA ASP A 219 2.92 13.58 -3.86
C ASP A 219 3.67 14.52 -2.90
N VAL A 220 2.99 15.51 -2.33
CA VAL A 220 3.56 16.48 -1.39
C VAL A 220 4.05 15.78 -0.11
N TYR A 221 3.20 14.94 0.49
CA TYR A 221 3.59 14.18 1.68
C TYR A 221 4.76 13.24 1.40
N THR A 222 4.84 12.68 0.19
CA THR A 222 5.98 11.85 -0.23
C THR A 222 7.27 12.68 -0.35
N ASN A 223 7.20 13.92 -0.87
CA ASN A 223 8.35 14.82 -0.97
C ASN A 223 8.89 15.17 0.42
N ILE A 224 8.00 15.51 1.36
CA ILE A 224 8.37 15.84 2.75
C ILE A 224 8.94 14.62 3.47
N MET A 225 8.32 13.45 3.33
CA MET A 225 8.84 12.20 3.90
C MET A 225 10.21 11.85 3.32
N GLU A 226 10.44 12.11 2.05
CA GLU A 226 11.75 11.91 1.41
C GLU A 226 12.81 12.80 2.02
N ASP A 227 12.52 14.07 2.25
CA ASP A 227 13.43 15.02 2.91
C ASP A 227 13.75 14.60 4.34
N CYS A 228 12.72 14.33 5.14
CA CYS A 228 12.86 13.87 6.52
C CYS A 228 13.72 12.60 6.62
N ILE A 229 13.44 11.60 5.79
CA ILE A 229 14.17 10.33 5.80
C ILE A 229 15.62 10.51 5.36
N LYS A 230 15.92 11.37 4.39
CA LYS A 230 17.28 11.66 3.94
C LYS A 230 18.10 12.35 5.03
N THR A 231 17.47 13.24 5.79
CA THR A 231 18.10 14.00 6.88
C THR A 231 18.32 13.14 8.09
N VAL A 232 17.30 12.41 8.54
CA VAL A 232 17.31 11.64 9.79
C VAL A 232 17.93 10.25 9.63
N LYS A 233 17.78 9.63 8.46
CA LYS A 233 18.22 8.26 8.13
C LYS A 233 17.73 7.21 9.13
N PRO A 234 16.43 7.08 9.37
CA PRO A 234 15.90 6.07 10.27
C PRO A 234 16.11 4.66 9.72
N THR A 235 16.41 3.69 10.58
CA THR A 235 16.53 2.26 10.22
C THR A 235 15.19 1.70 9.74
N VAL A 236 14.10 2.11 10.39
CA VAL A 236 12.73 1.65 10.15
C VAL A 236 11.78 2.83 10.09
N VAL A 237 10.78 2.74 9.23
CA VAL A 237 9.63 3.66 9.17
C VAL A 237 8.35 2.86 9.33
N LEU A 238 7.61 3.14 10.39
CA LEU A 238 6.31 2.55 10.68
C LEU A 238 5.20 3.51 10.26
N VAL A 239 4.19 2.99 9.58
CA VAL A 239 3.03 3.76 9.09
C VAL A 239 1.75 3.00 9.43
N GLY A 240 0.67 3.68 9.79
CA GLY A 240 -0.63 3.05 9.97
C GLY A 240 -1.15 2.44 8.67
N ALA A 241 -1.79 1.28 8.71
CA ALA A 241 -2.44 0.68 7.53
C ALA A 241 -3.84 1.29 7.29
N THR A 242 -3.97 2.58 7.44
CA THR A 242 -5.12 3.40 7.12
C THR A 242 -5.21 3.66 5.62
N SER A 243 -6.25 4.31 5.14
CA SER A 243 -6.36 4.71 3.73
C SER A 243 -5.22 5.64 3.31
N LEU A 244 -4.85 6.59 4.17
CA LEU A 244 -3.74 7.51 3.96
C LEU A 244 -2.40 6.78 3.96
N GLY A 245 -2.13 5.99 5.00
CA GLY A 245 -0.85 5.30 5.13
C GLY A 245 -0.60 4.25 4.06
N ARG A 246 -1.64 3.56 3.59
CA ARG A 246 -1.57 2.63 2.44
C ARG A 246 -1.30 3.35 1.11
N SER A 247 -1.60 4.63 1.01
CA SER A 247 -1.24 5.47 -0.13
C SER A 247 0.20 6.00 -0.02
N LEU A 248 0.58 6.51 1.14
CA LEU A 248 1.87 7.18 1.39
C LEU A 248 3.05 6.19 1.43
N ALA A 249 2.94 5.12 2.22
CA ALA A 249 4.09 4.23 2.47
C ALA A 249 4.65 3.57 1.20
N PRO A 250 3.84 3.08 0.22
CA PRO A 250 4.37 2.55 -1.03
C PRO A 250 5.06 3.61 -1.90
N ALA A 251 4.56 4.85 -1.90
CA ALA A 251 5.17 5.95 -2.63
C ALA A 251 6.57 6.26 -2.07
N CYS A 252 6.69 6.39 -0.73
CA CYS A 252 7.96 6.57 -0.06
C CYS A 252 8.93 5.40 -0.30
N ALA A 253 8.48 4.15 -0.10
CA ALA A 253 9.32 2.97 -0.32
C ALA A 253 9.86 2.90 -1.76
N THR A 254 9.06 3.31 -2.75
CA THR A 254 9.49 3.38 -4.15
C THR A 254 10.57 4.44 -4.38
N ARG A 255 10.47 5.61 -3.73
CA ARG A 255 11.49 6.67 -3.79
C ARG A 255 12.85 6.18 -3.29
N PHE A 256 12.85 5.43 -2.18
CA PHE A 256 14.06 4.85 -1.59
C PHE A 256 14.45 3.50 -2.21
N ARG A 257 13.66 2.95 -3.14
CA ARG A 257 13.87 1.63 -3.76
C ARG A 257 14.07 0.53 -2.71
N THR A 258 13.27 0.59 -1.68
CA THR A 258 13.34 -0.33 -0.55
C THR A 258 12.09 -1.20 -0.45
N GLY A 259 12.17 -2.23 0.41
CA GLY A 259 11.04 -3.12 0.66
C GLY A 259 10.01 -2.48 1.60
N LEU A 260 8.74 -2.78 1.33
CA LEU A 260 7.61 -2.46 2.19
C LEU A 260 6.78 -3.72 2.41
N THR A 261 6.49 -4.02 3.67
CA THR A 261 5.50 -5.05 4.01
C THR A 261 4.22 -4.37 4.46
N ALA A 262 3.13 -4.64 3.76
CA ALA A 262 1.83 -4.04 4.08
C ALA A 262 1.03 -4.92 5.06
N ASP A 263 0.22 -4.26 5.89
CA ASP A 263 -0.75 -4.90 6.81
C ASP A 263 -0.11 -5.89 7.79
N CYS A 264 1.03 -5.52 8.37
CA CYS A 264 1.71 -6.31 9.39
C CYS A 264 0.84 -6.44 10.64
N THR A 265 0.85 -7.63 11.23
CA THR A 265 0.20 -7.92 12.51
C THR A 265 1.22 -8.18 13.61
N VAL A 266 2.44 -8.59 13.27
CA VAL A 266 3.53 -8.77 14.23
C VAL A 266 4.80 -8.15 13.67
N LEU A 267 5.51 -7.42 14.50
CA LEU A 267 6.83 -6.85 14.22
C LEU A 267 7.82 -7.29 15.28
N ASP A 268 9.03 -7.61 14.85
CA ASP A 268 10.15 -7.89 15.74
C ASP A 268 11.45 -7.31 15.17
N MET A 269 12.48 -7.17 15.99
CA MET A 269 13.76 -6.60 15.60
C MET A 269 14.90 -7.57 15.93
N LYS A 270 15.76 -7.80 14.95
CA LYS A 270 17.01 -8.55 15.14
C LYS A 270 18.14 -7.61 15.61
N GLU A 271 19.14 -8.16 16.29
CA GLU A 271 20.33 -7.42 16.74
C GLU A 271 21.07 -6.70 15.60
N ASN A 272 21.04 -7.25 14.39
CA ASN A 272 21.64 -6.66 13.20
C ASN A 272 20.78 -5.58 12.53
N THR A 273 19.81 -5.02 13.25
CA THR A 273 18.86 -3.99 12.80
C THR A 273 17.89 -4.40 11.67
N ASP A 274 17.78 -5.69 11.37
CA ASP A 274 16.79 -6.14 10.40
C ASP A 274 15.41 -6.33 11.04
N LEU A 275 14.41 -5.62 10.50
CA LEU A 275 13.03 -5.71 10.93
C LEU A 275 12.40 -7.03 10.45
N VAL A 276 11.90 -7.81 11.37
CA VAL A 276 11.09 -8.99 11.11
C VAL A 276 9.63 -8.55 11.00
N GLN A 277 9.03 -8.77 9.85
CA GLN A 277 7.69 -8.30 9.51
C GLN A 277 6.82 -9.52 9.24
N ILE A 278 5.76 -9.71 10.02
CA ILE A 278 4.87 -10.86 9.88
C ILE A 278 3.48 -10.36 9.53
N ARG A 279 2.91 -10.95 8.51
CA ARG A 279 1.56 -10.63 8.04
C ARG A 279 0.80 -11.87 7.62
N PRO A 280 -0.55 -11.88 7.77
CA PRO A 280 -1.38 -12.90 7.16
C PRO A 280 -1.27 -12.86 5.62
N ALA A 281 -1.12 -14.01 5.01
CA ALA A 281 -1.08 -14.18 3.55
C ALA A 281 -2.04 -15.31 3.12
N PHE A 282 -2.35 -15.37 1.84
CA PHE A 282 -3.24 -16.40 1.26
C PHE A 282 -4.57 -16.57 2.01
N GLY A 283 -5.26 -15.45 2.25
CA GLY A 283 -6.53 -15.46 2.96
C GLY A 283 -6.42 -15.76 4.46
N GLY A 284 -5.26 -15.52 5.07
CA GLY A 284 -5.02 -15.78 6.49
C GLY A 284 -4.54 -17.19 6.84
N ASN A 285 -4.39 -18.06 5.83
CA ASN A 285 -3.98 -19.45 6.07
C ASN A 285 -2.49 -19.60 6.39
N ILE A 286 -1.68 -18.61 6.05
CA ILE A 286 -0.22 -18.61 6.24
C ILE A 286 0.20 -17.28 6.84
N MET A 287 1.06 -17.32 7.85
CA MET A 287 1.77 -16.16 8.37
C MET A 287 3.09 -16.02 7.63
N ALA A 288 3.17 -15.04 6.74
CA ALA A 288 4.39 -14.76 5.98
C ALA A 288 5.33 -13.89 6.81
N GLN A 289 6.55 -14.39 7.02
CA GLN A 289 7.63 -13.63 7.63
C GLN A 289 8.52 -13.03 6.54
N ILE A 290 8.67 -11.70 6.55
CA ILE A 290 9.41 -10.95 5.54
C ILE A 290 10.52 -10.15 6.23
N ILE A 291 11.69 -10.11 5.61
CA ILE A 291 12.85 -9.35 6.10
C ILE A 291 13.49 -8.62 4.92
N THR A 292 13.72 -7.32 5.09
CA THR A 292 14.41 -6.47 4.10
C THR A 292 15.85 -6.24 4.54
N THR A 293 16.79 -7.06 4.07
CA THR A 293 18.19 -7.07 4.56
C THR A 293 19.10 -6.06 3.87
N ASN A 294 18.84 -5.74 2.60
CA ASN A 294 19.81 -5.07 1.71
C ASN A 294 19.54 -3.59 1.48
N THR A 295 18.43 -3.07 1.97
CA THR A 295 18.01 -1.67 1.75
C THR A 295 17.56 -1.02 3.05
N ARG A 296 17.64 0.31 3.12
CA ARG A 296 17.15 1.15 4.22
C ARG A 296 16.44 2.38 3.65
N PRO A 297 15.50 2.97 4.39
CA PRO A 297 14.88 2.39 5.59
C PRO A 297 14.02 1.17 5.26
N GLN A 298 13.64 0.40 6.29
CA GLN A 298 12.68 -0.69 6.16
C GLN A 298 11.28 -0.15 6.45
N PHE A 299 10.34 -0.32 5.52
CA PHE A 299 8.97 0.16 5.70
C PHE A 299 8.03 -0.96 6.12
N ALA A 300 7.16 -0.66 7.08
CA ALA A 300 6.02 -1.52 7.43
C ALA A 300 4.77 -0.68 7.58
N THR A 301 3.64 -1.13 6.99
CA THR A 301 2.34 -0.64 7.43
C THR A 301 1.73 -1.64 8.42
N VAL A 302 1.12 -1.12 9.48
CA VAL A 302 0.58 -1.90 10.60
C VAL A 302 -0.91 -1.64 10.72
N ARG A 303 -1.70 -2.69 10.88
CA ARG A 303 -3.15 -2.55 11.08
C ARG A 303 -3.46 -1.86 12.41
N TYR A 304 -4.51 -1.05 12.38
CA TYR A 304 -5.04 -0.42 13.58
C TYR A 304 -5.62 -1.47 14.54
N LYS A 305 -5.48 -1.23 15.85
CA LYS A 305 -5.91 -2.11 16.96
C LYS A 305 -5.18 -3.47 17.05
N VAL A 306 -4.03 -3.60 16.43
CA VAL A 306 -3.20 -4.81 16.50
C VAL A 306 -2.07 -4.65 17.50
N MET A 307 -1.58 -3.43 17.70
CA MET A 307 -0.52 -3.16 18.66
C MET A 307 -1.07 -2.48 19.91
N ASN A 308 -0.33 -2.59 21.01
CA ASN A 308 -0.71 -1.92 22.24
C ASN A 308 -0.34 -0.43 22.18
N VAL A 309 -1.24 0.40 22.69
CA VAL A 309 -0.99 1.84 22.83
C VAL A 309 0.19 2.05 23.79
N ALA A 310 1.07 3.01 23.45
CA ALA A 310 2.17 3.39 24.33
C ALA A 310 1.67 3.90 25.68
N GLU A 311 2.32 3.49 26.75
CA GLU A 311 2.09 4.09 28.06
C GLU A 311 2.66 5.49 28.10
N LYS A 312 1.94 6.42 28.75
CA LYS A 312 2.45 7.78 28.99
C LYS A 312 3.66 7.76 29.89
N THR A 313 4.62 8.60 29.57
CA THR A 313 5.86 8.78 30.31
C THR A 313 6.09 10.27 30.55
N GLU A 314 7.02 10.61 31.44
CA GLU A 314 7.52 11.98 31.54
C GLU A 314 8.08 12.42 30.19
N PRO A 315 7.68 13.61 29.68
CA PRO A 315 8.21 14.14 28.41
C PRO A 315 9.71 14.37 28.51
N ASN A 316 10.50 13.68 27.72
CA ASN A 316 11.97 13.79 27.71
C ASN A 316 12.55 13.92 26.30
N GLY A 317 11.74 14.33 25.35
CA GLY A 317 12.12 14.46 23.96
C GLY A 317 12.18 15.91 23.48
N GLU A 318 12.48 16.07 22.19
CA GLU A 318 12.61 17.36 21.51
C GLU A 318 11.67 17.47 20.32
N VAL A 319 11.02 18.63 20.16
CA VAL A 319 10.27 18.98 18.94
C VAL A 319 11.19 19.75 18.01
N VAL A 320 11.46 19.18 16.84
CA VAL A 320 12.27 19.77 15.78
C VAL A 320 11.35 20.32 14.70
N THR A 321 11.26 21.64 14.58
CA THR A 321 10.52 22.27 13.48
C THR A 321 11.37 22.23 12.21
N CYS A 322 10.85 21.61 11.18
CA CYS A 322 11.48 21.49 9.86
C CYS A 322 10.94 22.56 8.91
N GLU A 323 11.79 23.04 8.04
CA GLU A 323 11.41 23.99 6.99
C GLU A 323 10.65 23.28 5.87
N VAL A 324 9.59 23.92 5.38
CA VAL A 324 8.82 23.47 4.21
C VAL A 324 9.15 24.38 3.05
N THR A 325 9.80 23.85 2.02
CA THR A 325 10.18 24.62 0.83
C THR A 325 9.08 24.54 -0.24
N ASP A 326 9.05 25.53 -1.13
CA ASP A 326 8.10 25.56 -2.25
C ASP A 326 8.24 24.34 -3.16
N GLU A 327 9.48 23.83 -3.34
CA GLU A 327 9.74 22.60 -4.12
C GLU A 327 9.06 21.36 -3.53
N MET A 328 8.96 21.28 -2.19
CA MET A 328 8.26 20.17 -1.52
C MET A 328 6.75 20.26 -1.72
N LEU A 329 6.22 21.46 -1.90
CA LEU A 329 4.79 21.74 -2.08
C LEU A 329 4.33 21.60 -3.53
N GLU A 330 5.25 21.47 -4.49
CA GLU A 330 4.91 21.24 -5.89
C GLU A 330 4.04 19.99 -6.05
N SER A 331 2.86 20.15 -6.64
CA SER A 331 1.87 19.09 -6.80
C SER A 331 1.17 19.19 -8.14
N GLY A 332 0.87 18.03 -8.70
CA GLY A 332 -0.04 17.92 -9.84
C GLY A 332 -1.51 17.89 -9.44
N MET A 333 -1.82 17.98 -8.13
CA MET A 333 -3.17 17.91 -7.57
C MET A 333 -3.50 19.17 -6.79
N GLU A 334 -4.74 19.63 -6.94
CA GLU A 334 -5.33 20.72 -6.17
C GLU A 334 -6.54 20.21 -5.40
N VAL A 335 -6.64 20.54 -4.12
CA VAL A 335 -7.82 20.24 -3.30
C VAL A 335 -8.83 21.37 -3.49
N ILE A 336 -9.90 21.09 -4.21
CA ILE A 336 -10.95 22.10 -4.52
C ILE A 336 -11.90 22.28 -3.33
N SER A 337 -12.30 21.18 -2.70
CA SER A 337 -13.20 21.20 -1.53
C SER A 337 -12.99 19.97 -0.67
N THR A 338 -13.24 20.11 0.62
CA THR A 338 -13.27 19.01 1.59
C THR A 338 -14.65 19.02 2.25
N GLU A 339 -15.35 17.91 2.18
CA GLU A 339 -16.62 17.71 2.87
C GLU A 339 -16.39 16.83 4.10
N ILE A 340 -16.77 17.35 5.26
CA ILE A 340 -16.70 16.62 6.53
C ILE A 340 -17.89 15.67 6.57
N VAL A 341 -17.63 14.39 6.55
CA VAL A 341 -18.64 13.37 6.85
C VAL A 341 -18.67 13.17 8.35
N GLU A 342 -19.84 13.34 9.00
CA GLU A 342 -19.98 13.03 10.41
C GLU A 342 -19.38 11.66 10.72
N LYS A 343 -18.42 11.62 11.62
CA LYS A 343 -17.75 10.38 12.02
C LYS A 343 -18.73 9.54 12.83
N ILE A 344 -19.47 8.67 12.15
CA ILE A 344 -20.22 7.61 12.81
C ILE A 344 -19.17 6.67 13.40
N LYS A 345 -19.24 6.46 14.72
CA LYS A 345 -18.36 5.52 15.44
C LYS A 345 -18.31 4.19 14.70
N GLY A 346 -17.14 3.83 14.21
CA GLY A 346 -16.93 2.60 13.45
C GLY A 346 -17.02 1.36 14.32
N ILE A 347 -17.33 0.21 13.72
CA ILE A 347 -17.36 -1.08 14.46
C ILE A 347 -16.01 -1.43 15.10
N GLU A 348 -14.92 -0.87 14.61
CA GLU A 348 -13.58 -1.02 15.17
C GLU A 348 -13.41 -0.29 16.52
N GLU A 349 -14.24 0.68 16.83
CA GLU A 349 -14.21 1.47 18.07
C GLU A 349 -15.17 0.96 19.13
N GLU A 350 -15.97 -0.06 18.80
CA GLU A 350 -16.98 -0.60 19.70
C GLU A 350 -16.43 -1.65 20.68
N ASP A 351 -16.89 -1.57 21.91
CA ASP A 351 -16.58 -2.54 22.95
C ASP A 351 -17.43 -3.82 22.84
N VAL A 352 -18.62 -3.71 22.25
CA VAL A 352 -19.56 -4.83 22.09
C VAL A 352 -20.02 -4.91 20.63
N LEU A 353 -19.87 -6.10 20.04
CA LEU A 353 -20.32 -6.35 18.68
C LEU A 353 -21.23 -7.58 18.61
N VAL A 354 -22.36 -7.44 17.91
CA VAL A 354 -23.19 -8.56 17.47
C VAL A 354 -22.96 -8.77 15.98
N VAL A 355 -22.56 -9.97 15.58
CA VAL A 355 -22.13 -10.24 14.20
C VAL A 355 -23.05 -11.22 13.52
N ALA A 356 -23.67 -10.78 12.43
CA ALA A 356 -24.49 -11.62 11.57
C ALA A 356 -23.66 -12.30 10.48
N GLY A 357 -23.80 -13.60 10.32
CA GLY A 357 -23.19 -14.39 9.27
C GLY A 357 -24.17 -14.96 8.26
N ARG A 358 -23.66 -15.69 7.26
CA ARG A 358 -24.46 -16.33 6.18
C ARG A 358 -25.52 -17.30 6.68
N GLY A 359 -25.45 -17.76 7.94
CA GLY A 359 -26.46 -18.59 8.58
C GLY A 359 -27.80 -17.87 8.79
N VAL A 360 -27.80 -16.54 8.91
CA VAL A 360 -29.00 -15.72 8.87
C VAL A 360 -29.60 -15.80 7.47
N LYS A 361 -30.85 -16.27 7.39
CA LYS A 361 -31.49 -16.63 6.10
C LYS A 361 -32.31 -15.51 5.50
N LYS A 362 -32.85 -14.62 6.31
CA LYS A 362 -33.69 -13.49 5.89
C LYS A 362 -33.10 -12.18 6.36
N GLN A 363 -33.25 -11.15 5.55
CA GLN A 363 -32.80 -9.79 5.89
C GLN A 363 -33.55 -9.22 7.11
N GLU A 364 -34.84 -9.59 7.22
CA GLU A 364 -35.70 -9.17 8.35
C GLU A 364 -35.15 -9.63 9.71
N ASP A 365 -34.48 -10.80 9.75
CA ASP A 365 -33.90 -11.33 10.97
C ASP A 365 -32.71 -10.47 11.50
N LEU A 366 -32.14 -9.58 10.67
CA LEU A 366 -31.15 -8.60 11.11
C LEU A 366 -31.72 -7.62 12.13
N GLY A 367 -33.02 -7.32 12.06
CA GLY A 367 -33.70 -6.44 13.04
C GLY A 367 -33.58 -6.99 14.45
N LEU A 368 -33.80 -8.29 14.64
CA LEU A 368 -33.63 -8.93 15.94
C LEU A 368 -32.20 -8.85 16.48
N LEU A 369 -31.22 -8.98 15.57
CA LEU A 369 -29.80 -8.88 15.96
C LEU A 369 -29.38 -7.42 16.24
N GLN A 370 -30.02 -6.45 15.57
CA GLN A 370 -29.84 -5.03 15.90
C GLN A 370 -30.41 -4.72 17.27
N GLU A 371 -31.63 -5.19 17.59
CA GLU A 371 -32.22 -5.03 18.93
C GLU A 371 -31.33 -5.64 20.01
N LEU A 372 -30.70 -6.80 19.76
CA LEU A 372 -29.74 -7.40 20.67
C LEU A 372 -28.49 -6.52 20.83
N ALA A 373 -27.97 -5.97 19.74
CA ALA A 373 -26.81 -5.08 19.79
C ALA A 373 -27.13 -3.82 20.60
N ASP A 374 -28.29 -3.20 20.36
CA ASP A 374 -28.75 -2.00 21.05
C ASP A 374 -28.96 -2.26 22.55
N ALA A 375 -29.54 -3.41 22.91
CA ALA A 375 -29.74 -3.82 24.31
C ALA A 375 -28.42 -4.01 25.06
N LEU A 376 -27.36 -4.39 24.37
CA LEU A 376 -26.01 -4.57 24.92
C LEU A 376 -25.14 -3.30 24.84
N GLY A 377 -25.66 -2.21 24.27
CA GLY A 377 -24.91 -0.98 24.06
C GLY A 377 -23.79 -1.11 23.03
N GLY A 378 -23.97 -1.97 22.03
CA GLY A 378 -23.00 -2.23 20.98
C GLY A 378 -23.54 -1.97 19.58
N GLN A 379 -22.83 -2.46 18.56
CA GLN A 379 -23.23 -2.34 17.16
C GLN A 379 -23.41 -3.69 16.46
N LEU A 380 -24.29 -3.71 15.44
CA LEU A 380 -24.44 -4.83 14.53
C LEU A 380 -23.35 -4.75 13.44
N ALA A 381 -22.58 -5.82 13.33
CA ALA A 381 -21.64 -6.05 12.25
C ALA A 381 -22.00 -7.28 11.43
N THR A 382 -21.39 -7.45 10.26
CA THR A 382 -21.70 -8.56 9.37
C THR A 382 -20.46 -9.18 8.75
N THR A 383 -20.60 -10.43 8.31
CA THR A 383 -19.60 -11.08 7.45
C THR A 383 -19.83 -10.74 5.99
N ARG A 384 -18.79 -10.81 5.17
CA ARG A 384 -18.78 -10.48 3.74
C ARG A 384 -19.98 -11.00 2.94
N PRO A 385 -20.49 -12.26 3.11
CA PRO A 385 -21.64 -12.74 2.34
C PRO A 385 -22.92 -11.94 2.51
N LEU A 386 -23.12 -11.25 3.64
CA LEU A 386 -24.30 -10.40 3.85
C LEU A 386 -24.13 -9.03 3.21
N VAL A 387 -22.91 -8.50 3.20
CA VAL A 387 -22.57 -7.27 2.47
C VAL A 387 -22.72 -7.49 0.96
N GLU A 388 -22.25 -8.62 0.42
CA GLU A 388 -22.43 -8.97 -1.00
C GLU A 388 -23.90 -9.11 -1.42
N LYS A 389 -24.79 -9.45 -0.47
CA LYS A 389 -26.25 -9.44 -0.69
C LYS A 389 -26.88 -8.05 -0.59
N GLY A 390 -26.12 -7.02 -0.21
CA GLY A 390 -26.64 -5.69 0.03
C GLY A 390 -27.47 -5.54 1.32
N TRP A 391 -27.32 -6.47 2.29
CA TRP A 391 -28.06 -6.45 3.54
C TRP A 391 -27.48 -5.53 4.60
N ASN A 392 -26.20 -5.18 4.47
CA ASN A 392 -25.52 -4.24 5.35
C ASN A 392 -24.40 -3.49 4.60
N ASP A 393 -23.95 -2.39 5.17
CA ASP A 393 -22.90 -1.58 4.60
C ASP A 393 -21.52 -2.25 4.72
N VAL A 394 -20.64 -1.98 3.75
CA VAL A 394 -19.27 -2.49 3.71
C VAL A 394 -18.42 -2.03 4.91
N THR A 395 -18.73 -0.87 5.47
CA THR A 395 -18.05 -0.31 6.65
C THR A 395 -18.31 -1.13 7.92
N LYS A 396 -19.41 -1.91 7.94
CA LYS A 396 -19.77 -2.83 9.04
C LYS A 396 -19.32 -4.28 8.79
N GLN A 397 -18.46 -4.51 7.79
CA GLN A 397 -17.92 -5.84 7.49
C GLN A 397 -16.70 -6.15 8.35
N ILE A 398 -16.72 -7.31 9.03
CA ILE A 398 -15.55 -7.85 9.74
C ILE A 398 -14.84 -8.89 8.86
N GLY A 399 -13.50 -8.83 8.83
CA GLY A 399 -12.66 -9.83 8.16
C GLY A 399 -11.47 -9.26 7.40
N LEU A 400 -10.74 -10.11 6.69
CA LEU A 400 -9.56 -9.72 5.91
C LEU A 400 -9.79 -8.61 4.89
N SER A 401 -10.95 -8.60 4.26
CA SER A 401 -11.39 -7.58 3.31
C SER A 401 -12.29 -6.50 3.92
N GLY A 402 -12.53 -6.56 5.22
CA GLY A 402 -13.32 -5.61 6.00
C GLY A 402 -12.49 -4.94 7.07
N ARG A 403 -13.14 -4.66 8.21
CA ARG A 403 -12.52 -4.04 9.38
C ARG A 403 -11.91 -5.11 10.29
N THR A 404 -10.80 -4.76 10.93
CA THR A 404 -10.25 -5.51 12.04
C THR A 404 -10.81 -4.91 13.33
N VAL A 405 -11.33 -5.75 14.21
CA VAL A 405 -12.01 -5.34 15.44
C VAL A 405 -11.38 -6.04 16.66
N LYS A 406 -11.40 -5.35 17.81
CA LYS A 406 -10.92 -5.86 19.10
C LYS A 406 -11.92 -5.48 20.19
N PRO A 407 -13.16 -6.00 20.13
CA PRO A 407 -14.17 -5.70 21.14
C PRO A 407 -13.91 -6.46 22.44
N LYS A 408 -14.46 -5.97 23.55
CA LYS A 408 -14.48 -6.70 24.84
C LYS A 408 -15.45 -7.89 24.80
N LEU A 409 -16.51 -7.78 24.00
CA LEU A 409 -17.51 -8.84 23.80
C LEU A 409 -17.90 -8.91 22.33
N ILE A 410 -17.88 -10.11 21.76
CA ILE A 410 -18.40 -10.38 20.43
C ILE A 410 -19.38 -11.56 20.46
N ILE A 411 -20.58 -11.35 19.96
CA ILE A 411 -21.61 -12.39 19.81
C ILE A 411 -21.82 -12.67 18.33
N THR A 412 -21.60 -13.90 17.90
CA THR A 412 -21.72 -14.28 16.49
C THR A 412 -22.95 -15.13 16.24
N CYS A 413 -23.78 -14.72 15.30
CA CYS A 413 -25.02 -15.39 14.91
C CYS A 413 -24.94 -15.87 13.46
N GLY A 414 -24.97 -17.18 13.24
CA GLY A 414 -24.91 -17.77 11.91
C GLY A 414 -23.56 -17.59 11.18
N VAL A 415 -22.50 -17.38 11.92
CA VAL A 415 -21.13 -17.26 11.41
C VAL A 415 -20.46 -18.62 11.37
N SER A 416 -19.79 -18.96 10.28
CA SER A 416 -19.14 -20.25 10.09
C SER A 416 -17.73 -20.35 10.71
N GLY A 417 -17.18 -19.25 11.21
CA GLY A 417 -15.80 -19.22 11.71
C GLY A 417 -14.73 -19.37 10.63
N ALA A 418 -15.07 -18.99 9.38
CA ALA A 418 -14.08 -19.02 8.30
C ALA A 418 -12.86 -18.17 8.66
N VAL A 419 -11.68 -18.63 8.26
CA VAL A 419 -10.39 -17.99 8.58
C VAL A 419 -10.34 -16.52 8.14
N GLN A 420 -11.01 -16.18 7.04
CA GLN A 420 -11.11 -14.81 6.52
C GLN A 420 -11.88 -13.88 7.47
N PHE A 421 -12.86 -14.41 8.20
CA PHE A 421 -13.59 -13.68 9.25
C PHE A 421 -12.74 -13.63 10.53
N ALA A 422 -12.22 -14.78 10.97
CA ALA A 422 -11.44 -14.88 12.19
C ALA A 422 -10.18 -13.96 12.16
N ALA A 423 -9.55 -13.80 11.00
CA ALA A 423 -8.42 -12.90 10.83
C ALA A 423 -8.77 -11.39 10.90
N GLY A 424 -10.05 -11.05 11.06
CA GLY A 424 -10.52 -9.68 11.35
C GLY A 424 -10.88 -9.49 12.83
N MET A 425 -10.59 -10.45 13.70
CA MET A 425 -10.81 -10.37 15.15
C MET A 425 -9.47 -10.57 15.85
N ASP A 426 -9.20 -9.73 16.85
CA ASP A 426 -8.00 -9.78 17.68
C ASP A 426 -8.36 -9.96 19.17
#